data_2292f25a9c857e3a47d6e1c18b480523
#
_entry.id   2292f25a9c857e3a47d6e1c18b480523
#
_cell.length_a   1.000
_cell.length_b   1.000
_cell.length_c   1.000
_cell.angle_alpha   90.00
_cell.angle_beta   90.00
_cell.angle_gamma   90.00
#
_symmetry.space_group_name_H-M   'P 1'
#
loop_
_entity.id
_entity.type
_entity.pdbx_description
1 polymer ?
#
loop_
_entity_poly.entity_id
_entity_poly.type
_entity_poly.pdbx_seq_one_letter_code
_entity_poly.pdbx_strand_id
1 'polypeptide(L)'
;DWEQAAETLQRVLQQNEGSMEGLRLNVLMHMVRQADDQVTQEQLRRMIKSMEIYEGLNADLFYKTARTLSRLAGRKPQIMNLISGICKKAIQLNPSSTSIYIMELAYEKAMLCDYDSAMKSYREAGRTDETNIAALYGTIYSHIMLGELSNAEQQLDFLVAISESIEPSAHLPFLKALLAWRHLGDADKHANLLEQAEILHFKSMASYKASDTYEKFFLLNPDFLIQLAKEYILHLQFAVKLMHAGKARAVGQSRAVRRGMDILEHVSREAPGLVEPYLILAHTQFTLGEFEAATRVVNIALNFDTRSASVHLLAAQL
;
A
#
# COMPACT_ATOMS: atom_id res chain seq x y z
N ASP A 1 11.29 15.95 -14.17
CA ASP A 1 10.99 15.36 -15.48
C ASP A 1 11.41 13.89 -15.50
N TRP A 2 10.45 12.99 -15.69
CA TRP A 2 10.68 11.54 -15.64
C TRP A 2 11.45 11.04 -16.87
N GLU A 3 11.26 11.64 -18.03
CA GLU A 3 11.96 11.28 -19.26
C GLU A 3 13.45 11.58 -19.14
N GLN A 4 13.77 12.76 -18.65
CA GLN A 4 15.15 13.16 -18.40
C GLN A 4 15.81 12.26 -17.32
N ALA A 5 15.07 11.86 -16.29
CA ALA A 5 15.55 10.93 -15.28
C ALA A 5 15.83 9.55 -15.88
N ALA A 6 14.94 9.06 -16.76
CA ALA A 6 15.11 7.78 -17.46
C ALA A 6 16.35 7.77 -18.37
N GLU A 7 16.53 8.83 -19.17
CA GLU A 7 17.71 8.97 -20.04
C GLU A 7 19.02 9.01 -19.22
N THR A 8 19.01 9.78 -18.14
CA THR A 8 20.19 9.91 -17.27
C THR A 8 20.52 8.55 -16.64
N LEU A 9 19.52 7.85 -16.16
CA LEU A 9 19.66 6.52 -15.58
C LEU A 9 20.20 5.50 -16.59
N GLN A 10 19.70 5.53 -17.82
CA GLN A 10 20.20 4.69 -18.90
C GLN A 10 21.68 4.92 -19.18
N ARG A 11 22.11 6.19 -19.23
CA ARG A 11 23.55 6.54 -19.40
C ARG A 11 24.39 6.03 -18.25
N VAL A 12 23.92 6.18 -16.99
CA VAL A 12 24.63 5.66 -15.81
C VAL A 12 24.79 4.14 -15.90
N LEU A 13 23.76 3.41 -16.25
CA LEU A 13 23.80 1.95 -16.36
C LEU A 13 24.59 1.46 -17.57
N GLN A 14 24.71 2.24 -18.65
CA GLN A 14 25.61 1.95 -19.78
C GLN A 14 27.07 2.12 -19.39
N GLN A 15 27.41 3.10 -18.56
CA GLN A 15 28.78 3.35 -18.09
C GLN A 15 29.18 2.37 -16.97
N ASN A 16 28.23 2.03 -16.10
CA ASN A 16 28.45 1.12 -14.98
C ASN A 16 27.20 0.24 -14.75
N GLU A 17 27.21 -0.94 -15.38
CA GLU A 17 26.11 -1.90 -15.28
C GLU A 17 25.85 -2.41 -13.86
N GLY A 18 26.84 -2.34 -12.98
CA GLY A 18 26.78 -2.73 -11.57
C GLY A 18 26.42 -1.59 -10.62
N SER A 19 26.13 -0.38 -11.12
CA SER A 19 25.75 0.75 -10.29
C SER A 19 24.53 0.39 -9.43
N MET A 20 24.74 0.18 -8.13
CA MET A 20 23.69 -0.25 -7.21
C MET A 20 22.57 0.78 -7.14
N GLU A 21 22.91 2.05 -7.01
CA GLU A 21 21.90 3.13 -6.99
C GLU A 21 21.17 3.22 -8.33
N GLY A 22 21.89 3.08 -9.45
CA GLY A 22 21.28 3.02 -10.78
C GLY A 22 20.29 1.86 -10.93
N LEU A 23 20.65 0.66 -10.48
CA LEU A 23 19.77 -0.51 -10.55
C LEU A 23 18.53 -0.35 -9.64
N ARG A 24 18.70 0.18 -8.43
CA ARG A 24 17.59 0.47 -7.51
C ARG A 24 16.63 1.48 -8.11
N LEU A 25 17.12 2.60 -8.63
CA LEU A 25 16.30 3.62 -9.28
C LEU A 25 15.61 3.08 -10.53
N ASN A 26 16.26 2.19 -11.29
CA ASN A 26 15.64 1.56 -12.46
C ASN A 26 14.44 0.69 -12.08
N VAL A 27 14.58 -0.16 -11.06
CA VAL A 27 13.46 -0.95 -10.53
C VAL A 27 12.32 -0.04 -10.04
N LEU A 28 12.67 0.99 -9.27
CA LEU A 28 11.69 1.96 -8.78
C LEU A 28 10.91 2.63 -9.91
N MET A 29 11.61 3.08 -10.98
CA MET A 29 10.98 3.66 -12.17
C MET A 29 10.02 2.69 -12.86
N HIS A 30 10.41 1.42 -13.03
CA HIS A 30 9.52 0.42 -13.61
C HIS A 30 8.27 0.21 -12.77
N MET A 31 8.40 0.13 -11.44
CA MET A 31 7.25 -0.05 -10.54
C MET A 31 6.33 1.17 -10.46
N VAL A 32 6.92 2.38 -10.51
CA VAL A 32 6.17 3.64 -10.35
C VAL A 32 5.52 4.10 -11.65
N ARG A 33 6.16 3.84 -12.80
CA ARG A 33 5.78 4.43 -14.09
C ARG A 33 5.32 3.43 -15.14
N GLN A 34 5.72 2.17 -15.03
CA GLN A 34 5.46 1.17 -16.04
C GLN A 34 4.74 -0.01 -15.39
N ALA A 35 3.61 -0.40 -15.95
CA ALA A 35 2.83 -1.54 -15.42
C ALA A 35 3.27 -2.90 -16.00
N ASP A 36 4.45 -2.99 -16.64
CA ASP A 36 4.95 -4.23 -17.21
C ASP A 36 5.60 -5.11 -16.13
N ASP A 37 4.84 -6.10 -15.69
CA ASP A 37 5.27 -7.02 -14.63
C ASP A 37 6.45 -7.91 -15.04
N GLN A 38 6.59 -8.27 -16.32
CA GLN A 38 7.69 -9.13 -16.79
C GLN A 38 9.00 -8.37 -16.76
N VAL A 39 9.01 -7.15 -17.29
CA VAL A 39 10.18 -6.27 -17.25
C VAL A 39 10.54 -5.92 -15.81
N THR A 40 9.55 -5.59 -14.97
CA THR A 40 9.78 -5.31 -13.54
C THR A 40 10.43 -6.50 -12.82
N GLN A 41 9.97 -7.73 -13.06
CA GLN A 41 10.58 -8.93 -12.47
C GLN A 41 12.01 -9.15 -12.95
N GLU A 42 12.30 -8.91 -14.24
CA GLU A 42 13.65 -9.03 -14.79
C GLU A 42 14.62 -8.03 -14.15
N GLN A 43 14.20 -6.76 -14.06
CA GLN A 43 15.00 -5.71 -13.42
C GLN A 43 15.21 -5.98 -11.93
N LEU A 44 14.19 -6.49 -11.23
CA LEU A 44 14.31 -6.93 -9.83
C LEU A 44 15.36 -8.03 -9.68
N ARG A 45 15.32 -9.09 -10.52
CA ARG A 45 16.30 -10.17 -10.45
C ARG A 45 17.72 -9.66 -10.72
N ARG A 46 17.89 -8.76 -11.70
CA ARG A 46 19.17 -8.12 -12.00
C ARG A 46 19.70 -7.33 -10.80
N MET A 47 18.84 -6.52 -10.19
CA MET A 47 19.16 -5.74 -8.99
C MET A 47 19.55 -6.65 -7.82
N ILE A 48 18.75 -7.69 -7.52
CA ILE A 48 19.01 -8.64 -6.43
C ILE A 48 20.38 -9.29 -6.60
N LYS A 49 20.68 -9.78 -7.81
CA LYS A 49 21.98 -10.38 -8.11
C LYS A 49 23.14 -9.42 -7.88
N SER A 50 22.99 -8.16 -8.28
CA SER A 50 24.01 -7.14 -8.05
C SER A 50 24.14 -6.78 -6.57
N MET A 51 23.02 -6.71 -5.82
CA MET A 51 23.05 -6.52 -4.36
C MET A 51 23.83 -7.64 -3.66
N GLU A 52 23.63 -8.88 -4.06
CA GLU A 52 24.34 -10.03 -3.49
C GLU A 52 25.86 -10.01 -3.78
N ILE A 53 26.27 -9.51 -4.95
CA ILE A 53 27.67 -9.44 -5.37
C ILE A 53 28.39 -8.26 -4.71
N TYR A 54 27.81 -7.08 -4.76
CA TYR A 54 28.50 -5.84 -4.38
C TYR A 54 28.17 -5.34 -2.98
N GLU A 55 26.99 -5.69 -2.44
CA GLU A 55 26.48 -5.24 -1.15
C GLU A 55 26.08 -6.42 -0.24
N GLY A 56 26.65 -7.59 -0.48
CA GLY A 56 26.24 -8.86 0.13
C GLY A 56 26.27 -8.94 1.65
N LEU A 57 26.84 -7.93 2.34
CA LEU A 57 26.87 -7.81 3.79
C LEU A 57 26.00 -6.65 4.34
N ASN A 58 25.38 -5.88 3.47
CA ASN A 58 24.63 -4.66 3.84
C ASN A 58 23.14 -4.96 4.12
N ALA A 59 22.85 -5.54 5.29
CA ALA A 59 21.49 -5.91 5.69
C ALA A 59 20.51 -4.72 5.65
N ASP A 60 20.96 -3.52 6.00
CA ASP A 60 20.14 -2.31 6.01
C ASP A 60 19.69 -1.92 4.58
N LEU A 61 20.58 -2.03 3.59
CA LEU A 61 20.24 -1.78 2.19
C LEU A 61 19.18 -2.77 1.69
N PHE A 62 19.34 -4.07 1.98
CA PHE A 62 18.35 -5.10 1.64
C PHE A 62 16.99 -4.77 2.27
N TYR A 63 16.95 -4.48 3.56
CA TYR A 63 15.72 -4.13 4.25
C TYR A 63 15.06 -2.86 3.71
N LYS A 64 15.80 -1.76 3.58
CA LYS A 64 15.27 -0.49 3.06
C LYS A 64 14.73 -0.63 1.63
N THR A 65 15.39 -1.46 0.82
CA THR A 65 14.94 -1.76 -0.53
C THR A 65 13.62 -2.56 -0.49
N ALA A 66 13.57 -3.65 0.28
CA ALA A 66 12.37 -4.48 0.39
C ALA A 66 11.17 -3.70 0.89
N ARG A 67 11.31 -2.94 1.99
CA ARG A 67 10.22 -2.20 2.61
C ARG A 67 9.59 -1.12 1.71
N THR A 68 10.38 -0.52 0.82
CA THR A 68 9.84 0.47 -0.13
C THR A 68 9.15 -0.22 -1.29
N LEU A 69 9.80 -1.22 -1.89
CA LEU A 69 9.27 -1.90 -3.07
C LEU A 69 7.99 -2.70 -2.76
N SER A 70 7.84 -3.24 -1.55
CA SER A 70 6.63 -3.94 -1.14
C SER A 70 5.38 -3.02 -1.22
N ARG A 71 5.49 -1.74 -0.83
CA ARG A 71 4.39 -0.76 -0.90
C ARG A 71 4.00 -0.37 -2.33
N LEU A 72 4.89 -0.64 -3.29
CA LEU A 72 4.71 -0.37 -4.72
C LEU A 72 4.38 -1.62 -5.54
N ALA A 73 4.42 -2.79 -4.93
CA ALA A 73 4.24 -4.07 -5.64
C ALA A 73 2.81 -4.30 -6.18
N GLY A 74 1.82 -3.48 -5.80
CA GLY A 74 0.43 -3.61 -6.23
C GLY A 74 -0.16 -4.97 -5.89
N ARG A 75 0.30 -5.61 -4.80
CA ARG A 75 -0.13 -6.94 -4.33
C ARG A 75 0.06 -8.07 -5.34
N LYS A 76 1.01 -7.92 -6.29
CA LYS A 76 1.31 -8.90 -7.33
C LYS A 76 2.21 -10.03 -6.77
N PRO A 77 1.75 -11.31 -6.73
CA PRO A 77 2.47 -12.38 -6.03
C PRO A 77 3.88 -12.61 -6.54
N GLN A 78 4.11 -12.54 -7.87
CA GLN A 78 5.42 -12.78 -8.48
C GLN A 78 6.45 -11.72 -8.06
N ILE A 79 6.04 -10.45 -8.00
CA ILE A 79 6.88 -9.33 -7.56
C ILE A 79 7.11 -9.43 -6.05
N MET A 80 6.05 -9.66 -5.27
CA MET A 80 6.15 -9.81 -3.81
C MET A 80 7.08 -10.95 -3.39
N ASN A 81 7.07 -12.09 -4.08
CA ASN A 81 7.97 -13.21 -3.78
C ASN A 81 9.46 -12.84 -3.96
N LEU A 82 9.78 -12.04 -4.97
CA LEU A 82 11.16 -11.53 -5.16
C LEU A 82 11.55 -10.56 -4.03
N ILE A 83 10.65 -9.66 -3.66
CA ILE A 83 10.87 -8.70 -2.58
C ILE A 83 11.02 -9.43 -1.24
N SER A 84 10.18 -10.43 -0.96
CA SER A 84 10.32 -11.29 0.24
C SER A 84 11.68 -12.00 0.29
N GLY A 85 12.24 -12.37 -0.86
CA GLY A 85 13.62 -12.89 -0.95
C GLY A 85 14.66 -11.88 -0.46
N ILE A 86 14.52 -10.60 -0.83
CA ILE A 86 15.39 -9.52 -0.37
C ILE A 86 15.31 -9.36 1.15
N CYS A 87 14.09 -9.35 1.71
CA CYS A 87 13.87 -9.20 3.16
C CYS A 87 14.44 -10.41 3.95
N LYS A 88 14.25 -11.64 3.46
CA LYS A 88 14.83 -12.84 4.05
C LYS A 88 16.37 -12.78 4.08
N LYS A 89 16.98 -12.21 3.05
CA LYS A 89 18.44 -12.00 3.03
C LYS A 89 18.89 -11.04 4.13
N ALA A 90 18.14 -9.96 4.38
CA ALA A 90 18.43 -9.04 5.49
C ALA A 90 18.42 -9.76 6.85
N ILE A 91 17.47 -10.67 7.09
CA ILE A 91 17.42 -11.50 8.32
C ILE A 91 18.68 -12.35 8.47
N GLN A 92 19.13 -12.99 7.38
CA GLN A 92 20.33 -13.84 7.41
C GLN A 92 21.60 -13.03 7.72
N LEU A 93 21.67 -11.80 7.22
CA LEU A 93 22.84 -10.93 7.37
C LEU A 93 22.91 -10.26 8.76
N ASN A 94 21.78 -9.93 9.35
CA ASN A 94 21.71 -9.25 10.66
C ASN A 94 20.61 -9.84 11.56
N PRO A 95 20.91 -10.97 12.24
CA PRO A 95 19.96 -11.59 13.15
C PRO A 95 19.54 -10.72 14.37
N SER A 96 20.33 -9.71 14.74
CA SER A 96 20.01 -8.83 15.88
C SER A 96 18.83 -7.88 15.61
N SER A 97 18.55 -7.56 14.35
CA SER A 97 17.42 -6.72 13.92
C SER A 97 16.24 -7.54 13.39
N THR A 98 16.14 -8.80 13.77
CA THR A 98 15.19 -9.78 13.22
C THR A 98 13.73 -9.33 13.39
N SER A 99 13.36 -8.69 14.52
CA SER A 99 11.99 -8.22 14.78
C SER A 99 11.48 -7.32 13.65
N ILE A 100 12.26 -6.31 13.23
CA ILE A 100 11.89 -5.36 12.19
C ILE A 100 11.75 -6.07 10.82
N TYR A 101 12.63 -7.02 10.53
CA TYR A 101 12.62 -7.75 9.27
C TYR A 101 11.47 -8.77 9.21
N ILE A 102 11.18 -9.48 10.31
CA ILE A 102 10.03 -10.38 10.41
C ILE A 102 8.73 -9.60 10.29
N MET A 103 8.64 -8.41 10.88
CA MET A 103 7.48 -7.52 10.75
C MET A 103 7.25 -7.15 9.27
N GLU A 104 8.30 -6.85 8.51
CA GLU A 104 8.18 -6.55 7.07
C GLU A 104 7.68 -7.77 6.29
N LEU A 105 8.23 -8.97 6.54
CA LEU A 105 7.72 -10.20 5.94
C LEU A 105 6.26 -10.48 6.30
N ALA A 106 5.84 -10.14 7.53
CA ALA A 106 4.45 -10.25 7.95
C ALA A 106 3.55 -9.30 7.16
N TYR A 107 4.00 -8.06 6.95
CA TYR A 107 3.29 -7.09 6.10
C TYR A 107 3.15 -7.60 4.65
N GLU A 108 4.21 -8.12 4.06
CA GLU A 108 4.18 -8.70 2.71
C GLU A 108 3.18 -9.86 2.58
N LYS A 109 3.10 -10.75 3.60
CA LYS A 109 2.08 -11.81 3.66
C LYS A 109 0.67 -11.24 3.75
N ALA A 110 0.47 -10.22 4.59
CA ALA A 110 -0.83 -9.56 4.72
C ALA A 110 -1.27 -8.90 3.39
N MET A 111 -0.34 -8.32 2.63
CA MET A 111 -0.62 -7.79 1.29
C MET A 111 -1.07 -8.88 0.31
N LEU A 112 -0.59 -10.11 0.46
CA LEU A 112 -1.01 -11.27 -0.31
C LEU A 112 -2.28 -11.96 0.26
N CYS A 113 -2.94 -11.33 1.23
CA CYS A 113 -4.13 -11.85 1.92
C CYS A 113 -3.90 -13.14 2.72
N ASP A 114 -2.64 -13.52 2.98
CA ASP A 114 -2.29 -14.63 3.87
C ASP A 114 -2.23 -14.13 5.33
N TYR A 115 -3.40 -13.79 5.87
CA TYR A 115 -3.51 -13.14 7.18
C TYR A 115 -3.16 -14.08 8.35
N ASP A 116 -3.38 -15.39 8.20
CA ASP A 116 -2.97 -16.39 9.21
C ASP A 116 -1.46 -16.44 9.38
N SER A 117 -0.72 -16.54 8.28
CA SER A 117 0.75 -16.53 8.31
C SER A 117 1.31 -15.17 8.68
N ALA A 118 0.66 -14.07 8.25
CA ALA A 118 1.02 -12.72 8.64
C ALA A 118 0.91 -12.54 10.16
N MET A 119 -0.21 -12.91 10.75
CA MET A 119 -0.45 -12.83 12.20
C MET A 119 0.58 -13.60 13.02
N LYS A 120 0.95 -14.82 12.59
CA LYS A 120 2.01 -15.61 13.25
C LYS A 120 3.35 -14.86 13.23
N SER A 121 3.71 -14.27 12.10
CA SER A 121 4.94 -13.51 11.95
C SER A 121 4.92 -12.19 12.72
N TYR A 122 3.80 -11.46 12.75
CA TYR A 122 3.66 -10.26 13.60
C TYR A 122 3.80 -10.60 15.08
N ARG A 123 3.19 -11.69 15.56
CA ARG A 123 3.35 -12.16 16.94
C ARG A 123 4.79 -12.57 17.26
N GLU A 124 5.50 -13.19 16.32
CA GLU A 124 6.91 -13.53 16.45
C GLU A 124 7.76 -12.26 16.58
N ALA A 125 7.53 -11.26 15.73
CA ALA A 125 8.19 -9.96 15.81
C ALA A 125 7.97 -9.26 17.16
N GLY A 126 6.73 -9.26 17.67
CA GLY A 126 6.38 -8.69 18.96
C GLY A 126 6.97 -9.46 20.15
N ARG A 127 7.18 -10.78 20.04
CA ARG A 127 7.88 -11.57 21.08
C ARG A 127 9.38 -11.29 21.10
N THR A 128 9.96 -11.03 19.94
CA THR A 128 11.39 -10.71 19.80
C THR A 128 11.68 -9.29 20.29
N ASP A 129 10.73 -8.37 20.13
CA ASP A 129 10.79 -6.98 20.57
C ASP A 129 9.40 -6.54 21.05
N GLU A 130 9.18 -6.53 22.36
CA GLU A 130 7.90 -6.16 22.99
C GLU A 130 7.57 -4.67 22.79
N THR A 131 8.52 -3.84 22.39
CA THR A 131 8.31 -2.42 22.10
C THR A 131 7.86 -2.19 20.65
N ASN A 132 7.80 -3.23 19.83
CA ASN A 132 7.43 -3.12 18.42
C ASN A 132 5.90 -2.93 18.25
N ILE A 133 5.46 -1.70 18.39
CA ILE A 133 4.04 -1.32 18.22
C ILE A 133 3.50 -1.62 16.82
N ALA A 134 4.34 -1.57 15.80
CA ALA A 134 3.93 -1.89 14.43
C ALA A 134 3.53 -3.38 14.28
N ALA A 135 4.17 -4.28 15.03
CA ALA A 135 3.77 -5.69 15.09
C ALA A 135 2.37 -5.87 15.72
N LEU A 136 2.04 -5.05 16.73
CA LEU A 136 0.70 -5.06 17.33
C LEU A 136 -0.35 -4.52 16.35
N TYR A 137 -0.07 -3.42 15.62
CA TYR A 137 -0.96 -2.95 14.54
C TYR A 137 -1.24 -4.05 13.51
N GLY A 138 -0.20 -4.74 13.04
CA GLY A 138 -0.34 -5.81 12.06
C GLY A 138 -1.12 -7.02 12.60
N THR A 139 -0.94 -7.36 13.88
CA THR A 139 -1.70 -8.44 14.54
C THR A 139 -3.18 -8.11 14.62
N ILE A 140 -3.54 -6.89 15.06
CA ILE A 140 -4.93 -6.42 15.13
C ILE A 140 -5.55 -6.40 13.73
N TYR A 141 -4.84 -5.85 12.74
CA TYR A 141 -5.30 -5.85 11.35
C TYR A 141 -5.59 -7.27 10.85
N SER A 142 -4.70 -8.21 11.10
CA SER A 142 -4.88 -9.62 10.69
C SER A 142 -6.11 -10.25 11.36
N HIS A 143 -6.35 -10.01 12.67
CA HIS A 143 -7.58 -10.46 13.35
C HIS A 143 -8.84 -9.88 12.69
N ILE A 144 -8.84 -8.59 12.35
CA ILE A 144 -9.98 -7.94 11.68
C ILE A 144 -10.26 -8.61 10.33
N MET A 145 -9.21 -8.86 9.54
CA MET A 145 -9.33 -9.45 8.20
C MET A 145 -9.75 -10.92 8.23
N LEU A 146 -9.42 -11.66 9.31
CA LEU A 146 -9.88 -13.02 9.55
C LEU A 146 -11.31 -13.09 10.15
N GLY A 147 -11.92 -11.93 10.48
CA GLY A 147 -13.24 -11.88 11.11
C GLY A 147 -13.24 -12.15 12.61
N GLU A 148 -12.07 -12.21 13.24
CA GLU A 148 -11.89 -12.43 14.69
C GLU A 148 -12.06 -11.10 15.45
N LEU A 149 -13.24 -10.48 15.31
CA LEU A 149 -13.48 -9.08 15.73
C LEU A 149 -13.34 -8.88 17.24
N SER A 150 -13.75 -9.86 18.08
CA SER A 150 -13.61 -9.75 19.53
C SER A 150 -12.14 -9.77 19.98
N ASN A 151 -11.30 -10.60 19.33
CA ASN A 151 -9.86 -10.63 19.61
C ASN A 151 -9.20 -9.29 19.17
N ALA A 152 -9.61 -8.77 18.02
CA ALA A 152 -9.14 -7.49 17.52
C ALA A 152 -9.51 -6.34 18.45
N GLU A 153 -10.74 -6.31 18.97
CA GLU A 153 -11.23 -5.28 19.89
C GLU A 153 -10.44 -5.29 21.20
N GLN A 154 -10.26 -6.46 21.82
CA GLN A 154 -9.49 -6.59 23.06
C GLN A 154 -8.04 -6.09 22.91
N GLN A 155 -7.37 -6.41 21.80
CA GLN A 155 -6.02 -5.93 21.54
C GLN A 155 -5.98 -4.44 21.20
N LEU A 156 -7.03 -3.93 20.54
CA LEU A 156 -7.16 -2.52 20.23
C LEU A 156 -7.36 -1.69 21.51
N ASP A 157 -8.14 -2.19 22.49
CA ASP A 157 -8.32 -1.52 23.78
C ASP A 157 -7.00 -1.41 24.54
N PHE A 158 -6.17 -2.45 24.52
CA PHE A 158 -4.81 -2.39 25.04
C PHE A 158 -3.96 -1.34 24.32
N LEU A 159 -3.98 -1.31 22.98
CA LEU A 159 -3.26 -0.33 22.18
C LEU A 159 -3.71 1.10 22.47
N VAL A 160 -5.02 1.31 22.67
CA VAL A 160 -5.57 2.62 23.06
C VAL A 160 -5.08 3.05 24.43
N ALA A 161 -5.03 2.13 25.41
CA ALA A 161 -4.56 2.43 26.76
C ALA A 161 -3.10 2.91 26.80
N ILE A 162 -2.26 2.43 25.87
CA ILE A 162 -0.85 2.86 25.77
C ILE A 162 -0.63 3.98 24.75
N SER A 163 -1.66 4.42 24.03
CA SER A 163 -1.53 5.34 22.88
C SER A 163 -1.02 6.73 23.24
N GLU A 164 -1.22 7.19 24.49
CA GLU A 164 -0.68 8.46 24.99
C GLU A 164 0.85 8.45 25.11
N SER A 165 1.47 7.28 25.21
CA SER A 165 2.91 7.09 25.32
C SER A 165 3.59 6.83 23.97
N ILE A 166 2.83 6.82 22.88
CA ILE A 166 3.30 6.46 21.53
C ILE A 166 3.10 7.64 20.59
N GLU A 167 3.99 7.77 19.60
CA GLU A 167 3.80 8.75 18.53
C GLU A 167 2.47 8.53 17.78
N PRO A 168 1.72 9.60 17.49
CA PRO A 168 0.49 9.50 16.74
C PRO A 168 0.70 8.84 15.38
N SER A 169 -0.03 7.77 15.11
CA SER A 169 0.05 7.00 13.87
C SER A 169 -1.29 6.92 13.17
N ALA A 170 -1.29 6.99 11.84
CA ALA A 170 -2.48 6.80 11.01
C ALA A 170 -3.10 5.39 11.18
N HIS A 171 -2.31 4.41 11.60
CA HIS A 171 -2.78 3.03 11.74
C HIS A 171 -3.80 2.86 12.87
N LEU A 172 -3.64 3.57 14.00
CA LEU A 172 -4.58 3.44 15.12
C LEU A 172 -6.02 3.87 14.75
N PRO A 173 -6.26 5.09 14.23
CA PRO A 173 -7.62 5.46 13.81
C PRO A 173 -8.10 4.61 12.62
N PHE A 174 -7.23 4.14 11.74
CA PHE A 174 -7.60 3.22 10.67
C PHE A 174 -8.14 1.88 11.21
N LEU A 175 -7.47 1.24 12.17
CA LEU A 175 -7.94 0.01 12.81
C LEU A 175 -9.27 0.23 13.57
N LYS A 176 -9.40 1.36 14.27
CA LYS A 176 -10.67 1.76 14.90
C LYS A 176 -11.79 1.91 13.88
N ALA A 177 -11.51 2.48 12.70
CA ALA A 177 -12.46 2.62 11.62
C ALA A 177 -12.93 1.25 11.12
N LEU A 178 -11.99 0.33 10.84
CA LEU A 178 -12.32 -1.02 10.39
C LEU A 178 -13.26 -1.75 11.37
N LEU A 179 -13.01 -1.65 12.67
CA LEU A 179 -13.88 -2.25 13.70
C LEU A 179 -15.24 -1.53 13.80
N ALA A 180 -15.27 -0.20 13.75
CA ALA A 180 -16.51 0.56 13.76
C ALA A 180 -17.45 0.13 12.62
N TRP A 181 -16.90 -0.14 11.44
CA TRP A 181 -17.68 -0.63 10.30
C TRP A 181 -18.07 -2.10 10.42
N ARG A 182 -17.09 -2.99 10.63
CA ARG A 182 -17.28 -4.44 10.55
C ARG A 182 -17.98 -5.03 11.78
N HIS A 183 -17.76 -4.44 12.95
CA HIS A 183 -18.35 -4.93 14.22
C HIS A 183 -19.63 -4.19 14.60
N LEU A 184 -19.66 -2.86 14.45
CA LEU A 184 -20.76 -2.03 14.92
C LEU A 184 -21.68 -1.54 13.80
N GLY A 185 -21.25 -1.55 12.54
CA GLY A 185 -22.01 -1.00 11.42
C GLY A 185 -22.18 0.53 11.49
N ASP A 186 -21.34 1.23 12.26
CA ASP A 186 -21.40 2.67 12.50
C ASP A 186 -20.69 3.44 11.38
N ALA A 187 -21.47 3.88 10.40
CA ALA A 187 -20.98 4.57 9.21
C ALA A 187 -20.37 5.95 9.53
N ASP A 188 -20.95 6.69 10.49
CA ASP A 188 -20.49 8.03 10.84
C ASP A 188 -19.16 7.97 11.59
N LYS A 189 -19.07 7.07 12.57
CA LYS A 189 -17.83 6.82 13.31
C LYS A 189 -16.73 6.31 12.38
N HIS A 190 -17.06 5.40 11.45
CA HIS A 190 -16.13 4.91 10.42
C HIS A 190 -15.56 6.06 9.61
N ALA A 191 -16.40 6.91 9.00
CA ALA A 191 -15.97 8.04 8.17
C ALA A 191 -15.08 9.03 8.95
N ASN A 192 -15.45 9.37 10.19
CA ASN A 192 -14.68 10.28 11.04
C ASN A 192 -13.31 9.72 11.40
N LEU A 193 -13.21 8.41 11.65
CA LEU A 193 -11.94 7.75 11.98
C LEU A 193 -11.04 7.61 10.75
N LEU A 194 -11.60 7.36 9.56
CA LEU A 194 -10.84 7.40 8.31
C LEU A 194 -10.26 8.80 8.04
N GLU A 195 -11.03 9.87 8.30
CA GLU A 195 -10.55 11.24 8.17
C GLU A 195 -9.37 11.53 9.12
N GLN A 196 -9.42 11.03 10.35
CA GLN A 196 -8.30 11.13 11.29
C GLN A 196 -7.06 10.38 10.78
N ALA A 197 -7.23 9.16 10.25
CA ALA A 197 -6.14 8.37 9.68
C ALA A 197 -5.48 9.10 8.50
N GLU A 198 -6.28 9.65 7.60
CA GLU A 198 -5.83 10.43 6.45
C GLU A 198 -5.01 11.66 6.89
N ILE A 199 -5.56 12.47 7.81
CA ILE A 199 -4.88 13.68 8.32
C ILE A 199 -3.54 13.32 8.95
N LEU A 200 -3.50 12.27 9.78
CA LEU A 200 -2.26 11.83 10.43
C LEU A 200 -1.23 11.33 9.42
N HIS A 201 -1.66 10.59 8.38
CA HIS A 201 -0.76 10.11 7.34
C HIS A 201 -0.11 11.26 6.58
N PHE A 202 -0.90 12.19 6.04
CA PHE A 202 -0.38 13.34 5.29
C PHE A 202 0.42 14.31 6.18
N LYS A 203 0.04 14.47 7.45
CA LYS A 203 0.83 15.25 8.42
C LYS A 203 2.20 14.61 8.65
N SER A 204 2.26 13.29 8.81
CA SER A 204 3.53 12.57 8.94
C SER A 204 4.41 12.75 7.71
N MET A 205 3.85 12.62 6.51
CA MET A 205 4.57 12.87 5.26
C MET A 205 5.12 14.31 5.17
N ALA A 206 4.33 15.30 5.57
CA ALA A 206 4.74 16.71 5.52
C ALA A 206 5.82 17.07 6.56
N SER A 207 5.80 16.40 7.72
CA SER A 207 6.77 16.63 8.79
C SER A 207 8.11 15.97 8.57
N TYR A 208 8.16 14.92 7.76
CA TYR A 208 9.36 14.15 7.48
C TYR A 208 10.00 14.58 6.15
N LYS A 209 11.29 14.89 6.19
CA LYS A 209 12.05 15.24 5.00
C LYS A 209 12.77 13.99 4.50
N ALA A 210 12.22 13.37 3.44
CA ALA A 210 12.81 12.19 2.83
C ALA A 210 14.26 12.44 2.39
N SER A 211 15.16 11.55 2.72
CA SER A 211 16.59 11.63 2.39
C SER A 211 16.84 11.28 0.92
N ASP A 212 16.03 10.39 0.37
CA ASP A 212 16.11 9.92 -1.01
C ASP A 212 14.73 9.56 -1.61
N THR A 213 14.72 9.16 -2.88
CA THR A 213 13.50 8.78 -3.59
C THR A 213 12.84 7.51 -3.03
N TYR A 214 13.63 6.55 -2.53
CA TYR A 214 13.10 5.34 -1.89
C TYR A 214 12.33 5.68 -0.62
N GLU A 215 12.89 6.54 0.21
CA GLU A 215 12.25 6.99 1.43
C GLU A 215 10.96 7.79 1.14
N LYS A 216 10.98 8.64 0.10
CA LYS A 216 9.76 9.34 -0.37
C LYS A 216 8.62 8.36 -0.62
N PHE A 217 8.86 7.29 -1.39
CA PHE A 217 7.81 6.31 -1.71
C PHE A 217 7.44 5.40 -0.53
N PHE A 218 8.38 5.14 0.38
CA PHE A 218 8.06 4.46 1.63
C PHE A 218 7.10 5.29 2.50
N LEU A 219 7.33 6.60 2.62
CA LEU A 219 6.48 7.53 3.37
C LEU A 219 5.11 7.73 2.70
N LEU A 220 5.09 7.84 1.37
CA LEU A 220 3.84 7.90 0.60
C LEU A 220 2.96 6.68 0.88
N ASN A 221 3.56 5.50 0.99
CA ASN A 221 2.89 4.23 1.24
C ASN A 221 1.62 4.04 0.38
N PRO A 222 1.75 3.88 -0.95
CA PRO A 222 0.60 3.80 -1.85
C PRO A 222 -0.38 2.68 -1.48
N ASP A 223 0.12 1.54 -0.97
CA ASP A 223 -0.76 0.45 -0.54
C ASP A 223 -1.69 0.88 0.60
N PHE A 224 -1.17 1.55 1.63
CA PHE A 224 -2.00 2.07 2.73
C PHE A 224 -3.04 3.07 2.23
N LEU A 225 -2.65 4.00 1.36
CA LEU A 225 -3.56 5.00 0.79
C LEU A 225 -4.66 4.35 -0.05
N ILE A 226 -4.34 3.33 -0.84
CA ILE A 226 -5.33 2.56 -1.61
C ILE A 226 -6.31 1.85 -0.65
N GLN A 227 -5.83 1.23 0.43
CA GLN A 227 -6.72 0.59 1.41
C GLN A 227 -7.61 1.62 2.11
N LEU A 228 -7.06 2.77 2.49
CA LEU A 228 -7.83 3.87 3.08
C LEU A 228 -8.93 4.36 2.13
N ALA A 229 -8.61 4.55 0.85
CA ALA A 229 -9.55 4.95 -0.18
C ALA A 229 -10.65 3.90 -0.38
N LYS A 230 -10.31 2.61 -0.39
CA LYS A 230 -11.30 1.52 -0.47
C LYS A 230 -12.31 1.57 0.68
N GLU A 231 -11.86 1.80 1.90
CA GLU A 231 -12.77 1.92 3.05
C GLU A 231 -13.69 3.16 2.92
N TYR A 232 -13.21 4.28 2.42
CA TYR A 232 -14.06 5.43 2.09
C TYR A 232 -15.12 5.10 1.01
N ILE A 233 -14.74 4.34 -0.01
CA ILE A 233 -15.63 3.99 -1.13
C ILE A 233 -16.70 2.97 -0.72
N LEU A 234 -16.51 2.21 0.37
CA LEU A 234 -17.57 1.35 0.93
C LEU A 234 -18.85 2.14 1.24
N HIS A 235 -18.74 3.42 1.60
CA HIS A 235 -19.89 4.31 1.82
C HIS A 235 -20.76 4.50 0.57
N LEU A 236 -20.18 4.42 -0.64
CA LEU A 236 -20.93 4.44 -1.90
C LEU A 236 -21.85 3.22 -2.01
N GLN A 237 -21.31 2.02 -1.78
CA GLN A 237 -22.09 0.78 -1.87
C GLN A 237 -23.23 0.76 -0.84
N PHE A 238 -22.97 1.26 0.35
CA PHE A 238 -23.97 1.41 1.39
C PHE A 238 -25.06 2.40 1.00
N ALA A 239 -24.68 3.56 0.46
CA ALA A 239 -25.63 4.59 0.02
C ALA A 239 -26.48 4.11 -1.16
N VAL A 240 -25.91 3.39 -2.14
CA VAL A 240 -26.66 2.77 -3.25
C VAL A 240 -27.69 1.76 -2.73
N LYS A 241 -27.32 0.90 -1.78
CA LYS A 241 -28.27 -0.03 -1.14
C LYS A 241 -29.42 0.69 -0.44
N LEU A 242 -29.13 1.80 0.26
CA LEU A 242 -30.17 2.62 0.92
C LEU A 242 -31.11 3.30 -0.09
N MET A 243 -30.58 3.73 -1.25
CA MET A 243 -31.39 4.29 -2.34
C MET A 243 -32.37 3.25 -2.93
N HIS A 244 -31.88 2.05 -3.23
CA HIS A 244 -32.73 0.96 -3.70
C HIS A 244 -33.81 0.56 -2.69
N ALA A 245 -33.52 0.76 -1.40
CA ALA A 245 -34.49 0.56 -0.32
C ALA A 245 -35.43 1.78 -0.09
N GLY A 246 -35.34 2.83 -0.91
CA GLY A 246 -36.12 4.06 -0.78
C GLY A 246 -35.77 4.93 0.44
N LYS A 247 -34.62 4.69 1.07
CA LYS A 247 -34.21 5.31 2.33
C LYS A 247 -33.21 6.48 2.20
N ALA A 248 -32.68 6.75 0.98
CA ALA A 248 -31.70 7.82 0.77
C ALA A 248 -31.92 8.57 -0.55
N ARG A 249 -31.66 9.88 -0.57
CA ARG A 249 -31.93 10.76 -1.73
C ARG A 249 -30.72 11.13 -2.59
N ALA A 250 -29.48 11.00 -2.14
CA ALA A 250 -28.31 11.42 -2.95
C ALA A 250 -27.04 10.68 -2.56
N VAL A 251 -26.49 9.87 -3.49
CA VAL A 251 -25.23 9.14 -3.34
C VAL A 251 -24.04 10.00 -3.73
N GLY A 252 -24.19 10.87 -4.72
CA GLY A 252 -23.11 11.69 -5.27
C GLY A 252 -22.54 12.80 -4.36
N GLN A 253 -23.16 13.01 -3.18
CA GLN A 253 -22.76 14.04 -2.22
C GLN A 253 -22.03 13.49 -0.99
N SER A 254 -21.73 12.20 -0.93
CA SER A 254 -20.98 11.65 0.19
C SER A 254 -19.56 12.21 0.22
N ARG A 255 -19.28 13.07 1.22
CA ARG A 255 -17.93 13.62 1.46
C ARG A 255 -16.89 12.51 1.57
N ALA A 256 -17.25 11.39 2.21
CA ALA A 256 -16.38 10.23 2.36
C ALA A 256 -15.93 9.66 1.00
N VAL A 257 -16.88 9.44 0.07
CA VAL A 257 -16.58 8.90 -1.27
C VAL A 257 -15.65 9.85 -2.05
N ARG A 258 -15.92 11.16 -2.00
CA ARG A 258 -15.04 12.14 -2.68
C ARG A 258 -13.61 12.13 -2.13
N ARG A 259 -13.45 12.06 -0.80
CA ARG A 259 -12.11 11.92 -0.18
C ARG A 259 -11.40 10.65 -0.65
N GLY A 260 -12.11 9.51 -0.75
CA GLY A 260 -11.55 8.29 -1.31
C GLY A 260 -11.07 8.46 -2.75
N MET A 261 -11.85 9.16 -3.59
CA MET A 261 -11.47 9.47 -4.96
C MET A 261 -10.24 10.40 -5.02
N ASP A 262 -10.20 11.46 -4.21
CA ASP A 262 -9.07 12.40 -4.13
C ASP A 262 -7.76 11.68 -3.75
N ILE A 263 -7.83 10.73 -2.80
CA ILE A 263 -6.69 9.88 -2.42
C ILE A 263 -6.23 9.02 -3.61
N LEU A 264 -7.15 8.38 -4.34
CA LEU A 264 -6.81 7.57 -5.51
C LEU A 264 -6.18 8.41 -6.62
N GLU A 265 -6.69 9.61 -6.87
CA GLU A 265 -6.09 10.54 -7.82
C GLU A 265 -4.69 10.97 -7.38
N HIS A 266 -4.48 11.20 -6.08
CA HIS A 266 -3.16 11.51 -5.55
C HIS A 266 -2.17 10.36 -5.78
N VAL A 267 -2.56 9.12 -5.45
CA VAL A 267 -1.72 7.93 -5.68
C VAL A 267 -1.43 7.75 -7.17
N SER A 268 -2.43 7.91 -8.04
CA SER A 268 -2.28 7.79 -9.50
C SER A 268 -1.31 8.82 -10.08
N ARG A 269 -1.21 10.01 -9.50
CA ARG A 269 -0.24 11.04 -9.91
C ARG A 269 1.18 10.71 -9.47
N GLU A 270 1.34 10.23 -8.22
CA GLU A 270 2.65 9.92 -7.65
C GLU A 270 3.23 8.59 -8.18
N ALA A 271 2.38 7.59 -8.38
CA ALA A 271 2.75 6.25 -8.83
C ALA A 271 1.83 5.76 -9.97
N PRO A 272 1.91 6.35 -11.16
CA PRO A 272 0.99 6.08 -12.28
C PRO A 272 1.06 4.63 -12.83
N GLY A 273 2.13 3.89 -12.55
CA GLY A 273 2.24 2.47 -12.91
C GLY A 273 1.37 1.53 -12.05
N LEU A 274 0.79 2.01 -10.95
CA LEU A 274 -0.17 1.25 -10.17
C LEU A 274 -1.55 1.32 -10.85
N VAL A 275 -2.00 0.23 -11.44
CA VAL A 275 -3.27 0.19 -12.19
C VAL A 275 -4.50 0.15 -11.26
N GLU A 276 -4.37 -0.42 -10.08
CA GLU A 276 -5.47 -0.59 -9.13
C GLU A 276 -6.20 0.71 -8.75
N PRO A 277 -5.51 1.84 -8.46
CA PRO A 277 -6.19 3.12 -8.20
C PRO A 277 -7.10 3.59 -9.32
N TYR A 278 -6.67 3.43 -10.59
CA TYR A 278 -7.48 3.79 -11.75
C TYR A 278 -8.73 2.93 -11.87
N LEU A 279 -8.61 1.62 -11.63
CA LEU A 279 -9.77 0.71 -11.67
C LEU A 279 -10.81 1.08 -10.63
N ILE A 280 -10.38 1.34 -9.39
CA ILE A 280 -11.28 1.71 -8.30
C ILE A 280 -11.94 3.06 -8.60
N LEU A 281 -11.15 4.04 -9.06
CA LEU A 281 -11.64 5.39 -9.39
C LEU A 281 -12.66 5.34 -10.52
N ALA A 282 -12.34 4.66 -11.63
CA ALA A 282 -13.24 4.54 -12.77
C ALA A 282 -14.53 3.80 -12.41
N HIS A 283 -14.45 2.69 -11.64
CA HIS A 283 -15.65 1.98 -11.18
C HIS A 283 -16.50 2.85 -10.25
N THR A 284 -15.89 3.67 -9.40
CA THR A 284 -16.58 4.61 -8.51
C THR A 284 -17.30 5.67 -9.33
N GLN A 285 -16.61 6.31 -10.30
CA GLN A 285 -17.19 7.31 -11.20
C GLN A 285 -18.33 6.73 -12.03
N PHE A 286 -18.16 5.51 -12.57
CA PHE A 286 -19.23 4.79 -13.28
C PHE A 286 -20.47 4.61 -12.40
N THR A 287 -20.30 4.15 -11.16
CA THR A 287 -21.41 3.96 -10.21
C THR A 287 -22.10 5.27 -9.84
N LEU A 288 -21.36 6.40 -9.87
CA LEU A 288 -21.91 7.74 -9.66
C LEU A 288 -22.61 8.31 -10.90
N GLY A 289 -22.53 7.65 -12.05
CA GLY A 289 -23.05 8.14 -13.33
C GLY A 289 -22.14 9.13 -14.05
N GLU A 290 -20.89 9.29 -13.58
CA GLU A 290 -19.88 10.18 -14.15
C GLU A 290 -19.15 9.46 -15.33
N PHE A 291 -19.89 9.03 -16.36
CA PHE A 291 -19.39 8.14 -17.41
C PHE A 291 -18.21 8.71 -18.21
N GLU A 292 -18.24 10.00 -18.52
CA GLU A 292 -17.13 10.64 -19.24
C GLU A 292 -15.82 10.65 -18.41
N ALA A 293 -15.92 10.88 -17.11
CA ALA A 293 -14.76 10.83 -16.21
C ALA A 293 -14.23 9.39 -16.10
N ALA A 294 -15.11 8.42 -15.90
CA ALA A 294 -14.75 7.00 -15.87
C ALA A 294 -14.04 6.56 -17.15
N THR A 295 -14.58 6.95 -18.33
CA THR A 295 -13.97 6.62 -19.63
C THR A 295 -12.56 7.21 -19.76
N ARG A 296 -12.35 8.47 -19.32
CA ARG A 296 -11.00 9.08 -19.33
C ARG A 296 -10.02 8.30 -18.46
N VAL A 297 -10.43 7.92 -17.25
CA VAL A 297 -9.59 7.15 -16.31
C VAL A 297 -9.25 5.77 -16.85
N VAL A 298 -10.22 5.06 -17.45
CA VAL A 298 -9.98 3.75 -18.08
C VAL A 298 -9.01 3.85 -19.24
N ASN A 299 -9.12 4.88 -20.09
CA ASN A 299 -8.19 5.10 -21.19
C ASN A 299 -6.76 5.35 -20.69
N ILE A 300 -6.60 6.08 -19.57
CA ILE A 300 -5.30 6.25 -18.92
C ILE A 300 -4.76 4.90 -18.44
N ALA A 301 -5.59 4.10 -17.76
CA ALA A 301 -5.19 2.78 -17.28
C ALA A 301 -4.76 1.83 -18.42
N LEU A 302 -5.45 1.87 -19.56
CA LEU A 302 -5.10 1.09 -20.77
C LEU A 302 -3.74 1.47 -21.34
N ASN A 303 -3.32 2.75 -21.22
CA ASN A 303 -2.00 3.17 -21.67
C ASN A 303 -0.87 2.60 -20.81
N PHE A 304 -1.15 2.33 -19.52
CA PHE A 304 -0.16 1.72 -18.62
C PHE A 304 -0.18 0.20 -18.68
N ASP A 305 -1.34 -0.43 -18.74
CA ASP A 305 -1.48 -1.89 -18.79
C ASP A 305 -2.47 -2.31 -19.88
N THR A 306 -1.93 -2.49 -21.08
CA THR A 306 -2.70 -2.93 -22.26
C THR A 306 -3.17 -4.39 -22.18
N ARG A 307 -2.71 -5.18 -21.20
CA ARG A 307 -3.02 -6.61 -21.06
C ARG A 307 -3.95 -6.91 -19.89
N SER A 308 -4.28 -5.91 -19.08
CA SER A 308 -5.15 -6.09 -17.92
C SER A 308 -6.57 -6.46 -18.31
N ALA A 309 -6.97 -7.69 -18.03
CA ALA A 309 -8.34 -8.16 -18.27
C ALA A 309 -9.38 -7.30 -17.52
N SER A 310 -9.04 -6.86 -16.30
CA SER A 310 -9.92 -6.02 -15.48
C SER A 310 -10.16 -4.64 -16.11
N VAL A 311 -9.13 -4.03 -16.70
CA VAL A 311 -9.26 -2.74 -17.39
C VAL A 311 -10.11 -2.89 -18.66
N HIS A 312 -9.87 -3.95 -19.46
CA HIS A 312 -10.68 -4.22 -20.66
C HIS A 312 -12.13 -4.53 -20.32
N LEU A 313 -12.39 -5.29 -19.25
CA LEU A 313 -13.75 -5.56 -18.80
C LEU A 313 -14.49 -4.27 -18.43
N LEU A 314 -13.85 -3.39 -17.70
CA LEU A 314 -14.43 -2.10 -17.30
C LEU A 314 -14.63 -1.19 -18.51
N ALA A 315 -13.68 -1.17 -19.48
CA ALA A 315 -13.82 -0.45 -20.74
C ALA A 315 -15.02 -0.93 -21.58
N ALA A 316 -15.32 -2.23 -21.54
CA ALA A 316 -16.47 -2.81 -22.24
C ALA A 316 -17.82 -2.50 -21.56
N GLN A 317 -17.84 -2.08 -20.31
CA GLN A 317 -19.04 -1.69 -19.56
C GLN A 317 -19.39 -0.20 -19.72
N LEU A 318 -18.41 0.63 -20.07
CA LEU A 318 -18.54 2.07 -20.33
C LEU A 318 -18.97 2.36 -21.76
#